data_7d98a1d74df81659a54ca4872aa8b10d
#
_entry.id   7d98a1d74df81659a54ca4872aa8b10d
#
_cell.length_a   1.000
_cell.length_b   1.000
_cell.length_c   1.000
_cell.angle_alpha   90.00
_cell.angle_beta   90.00
_cell.angle_gamma   90.00
#
_symmetry.space_group_name_H-M   'P 1'
#
loop_
_entity.id
_entity.type
_entity.pdbx_description
1 polymer ?
#
loop_
_entity_poly.entity_id
_entity_poly.type
_entity_poly.pdbx_seq_one_letter_code
_entity_poly.pdbx_strand_id
1 'polypeptide(L)' 'KVFELRIFGEMSFREISVICGRTESWARVTYHRAKCKLMERMGIHETEL' A
#
# COMPACT_ATOMS: atom_id res chain seq x y z
N LYS A 1 5.26 4.91 -3.19
CA LYS A 1 5.52 4.23 -4.46
C LYS A 1 4.84 2.87 -4.56
N VAL A 2 4.89 2.11 -3.48
CA VAL A 2 4.20 0.81 -3.46
C VAL A 2 2.71 0.99 -3.71
N PHE A 3 2.14 2.00 -3.07
CA PHE A 3 0.71 2.26 -3.24
C PHE A 3 0.38 2.55 -4.70
N GLU A 4 1.21 3.35 -5.34
CA GLU A 4 0.99 3.70 -6.73
C GLU A 4 1.12 2.49 -7.64
N LEU A 5 2.10 1.65 -7.38
CA LEU A 5 2.29 0.44 -8.16
C LEU A 5 1.10 -0.50 -8.04
N ARG A 6 0.54 -0.58 -6.85
CA ARG A 6 -0.60 -1.46 -6.61
C ARG A 6 -1.87 -0.96 -7.28
N ILE A 7 -2.09 0.35 -7.21
CA ILE A 7 -3.32 0.95 -7.74
C ILE A 7 -3.24 1.18 -9.23
N PHE A 8 -2.19 1.85 -9.68
CA PHE A 8 -2.09 2.24 -11.07
C PHE A 8 -1.46 1.17 -11.95
N GLY A 9 -0.52 0.42 -11.41
CA GLY A 9 0.13 -0.62 -12.16
C GLY A 9 -0.60 -1.95 -12.10
N GLU A 10 -1.58 -2.07 -11.20
CA GLU A 10 -2.33 -3.30 -11.02
C GLU A 10 -1.41 -4.48 -10.78
N MET A 11 -0.34 -4.24 -10.07
CA MET A 11 0.64 -5.28 -9.77
C MET A 11 0.30 -6.00 -8.48
N SER A 12 0.64 -7.29 -8.43
CA SER A 12 0.49 -8.02 -7.19
C SER A 12 1.58 -7.59 -6.21
N PHE A 13 1.35 -7.87 -4.93
CA PHE A 13 2.37 -7.54 -3.93
C PHE A 13 3.68 -8.26 -4.21
N ARG A 14 3.58 -9.46 -4.77
CA ARG A 14 4.77 -10.23 -5.09
C ARG A 14 5.60 -9.51 -6.15
N GLU A 15 4.94 -9.02 -7.18
CA GLU A 15 5.65 -8.32 -8.24
C GLU A 15 6.26 -7.03 -7.72
N ILE A 16 5.52 -6.33 -6.86
CA ILE A 16 6.03 -5.11 -6.28
C ILE A 16 7.25 -5.39 -5.42
N SER A 17 7.23 -6.48 -4.68
CA SER A 17 8.35 -6.82 -3.82
C SER A 17 9.61 -7.09 -4.64
N VAL A 18 9.47 -7.72 -5.77
CA VAL A 18 10.60 -7.98 -6.65
C VAL A 18 11.17 -6.68 -7.19
N ILE A 19 10.31 -5.80 -7.65
CA ILE A 19 10.75 -4.52 -8.20
C ILE A 19 11.47 -3.69 -7.15
N CYS A 20 10.94 -3.69 -5.92
CA CYS A 20 11.52 -2.88 -4.85
C CYS A 20 12.66 -3.59 -4.13
N GLY A 21 12.92 -4.85 -4.45
CA GLY A 21 13.97 -5.59 -3.77
C GLY A 21 13.63 -5.90 -2.32
N ARG A 22 12.36 -6.14 -2.04
CA ARG A 22 11.88 -6.40 -0.69
C ARG A 22 11.06 -7.69 -0.67
N THR A 23 10.54 -8.02 0.49
CA THR A 23 9.68 -9.18 0.64
C THR A 23 8.24 -8.83 0.31
N GLU A 24 7.45 -9.86 0.05
CA GLU A 24 6.04 -9.65 -0.21
C GLU A 24 5.34 -9.07 1.01
N SER A 25 5.72 -9.53 2.19
CA SER A 25 5.16 -8.99 3.43
C SER A 25 5.43 -7.51 3.56
N TRP A 26 6.64 -7.10 3.19
CA TRP A 26 6.98 -5.68 3.23
C TRP A 26 6.09 -4.87 2.31
N ALA A 27 5.84 -5.38 1.12
CA ALA A 27 5.00 -4.66 0.15
C ALA A 27 3.58 -4.50 0.68
N ARG A 28 3.06 -5.56 1.29
CA ARG A 28 1.70 -5.53 1.83
C ARG A 28 1.59 -4.51 2.96
N VAL A 29 2.54 -4.54 3.89
CA VAL A 29 2.53 -3.61 5.01
C VAL A 29 2.67 -2.17 4.52
N THR A 30 3.57 -1.95 3.58
CA THR A 30 3.80 -0.62 3.05
C THR A 30 2.55 -0.08 2.36
N TYR A 31 1.87 -0.93 1.63
CA TYR A 31 0.62 -0.53 0.97
C TYR A 31 -0.42 -0.10 1.99
N HIS A 32 -0.58 -0.88 3.05
CA HIS A 32 -1.55 -0.57 4.08
C HIS A 32 -1.25 0.75 4.77
N ARG A 33 0.04 0.98 5.05
CA ARG A 33 0.42 2.22 5.71
C ARG A 33 0.14 3.43 4.83
N ALA A 34 0.43 3.31 3.55
CA ALA A 34 0.17 4.41 2.62
C ALA A 34 -1.32 4.67 2.51
N LYS A 35 -2.11 3.61 2.49
CA LYS A 35 -3.56 3.75 2.40
C LYS A 35 -4.11 4.43 3.64
N CYS A 36 -3.64 4.04 4.81
CA CYS A 36 -4.11 4.65 6.04
C CYS A 36 -3.78 6.13 6.10
N LYS A 37 -2.58 6.49 5.70
CA LYS A 37 -2.19 7.90 5.70
C LYS A 37 -3.05 8.71 4.76
N LEU A 38 -3.33 8.15 3.60
CA LEU A 38 -4.17 8.84 2.63
C LEU A 38 -5.56 9.08 3.18
N MET A 39 -6.11 8.07 3.83
CA MET A 39 -7.43 8.19 4.41
C MET A 39 -7.48 9.24 5.52
N GLU A 40 -6.43 9.31 6.33
CA GLU A 40 -6.36 10.32 7.37
C GLU A 40 -6.38 11.71 6.79
N ARG A 41 -5.65 11.91 5.71
CA ARG A 41 -5.59 13.21 5.07
C ARG A 41 -6.93 13.61 4.51
N MET A 42 -7.70 12.65 4.08
CA MET A 42 -9.02 12.93 3.53
C MET A 42 -10.08 13.03 4.60
N GLY A 43 -9.70 12.84 5.85
CA GLY A 43 -10.65 12.93 6.94
C GLY A 43 -11.56 11.74 7.08
N ILE A 44 -11.13 10.62 6.53
CA ILE A 44 -11.93 9.40 6.60
C ILE A 44 -11.44 8.57 7.77
N HIS A 45 -12.34 8.28 8.69
CA HIS A 45 -12.01 7.48 9.86
C HIS A 45 -12.91 6.28 9.90
N GLU A 46 -12.39 5.13 9.58
CA GLU A 46 -13.20 3.92 9.68
C GLU A 46 -12.93 3.18 10.96
N THR A 47 -12.14 3.75 11.81
CA THR A 47 -11.81 3.07 13.06
C THR A 47 -12.87 3.25 14.11
N GLU A 48 -13.79 4.12 13.87
CA GLU A 48 -14.83 4.34 14.85
C GLU A 48 -15.73 3.15 14.97
N LEU A 49 -15.44 2.13 14.34
CA LEU A 49 -16.21 0.90 14.47
C LEU A 49 -16.00 0.23 15.81
#